data_870cdcd5175ca44948a5f9b946ab9534
#
_entry.id   870cdcd5175ca44948a5f9b946ab9534
#
_cell.length_a   1.000
_cell.length_b   1.000
_cell.length_c   1.000
_cell.angle_alpha   90.00
_cell.angle_beta   90.00
_cell.angle_gamma   90.00
#
_symmetry.space_group_name_H-M   'P 1'
#
loop_
_entity.id
_entity.type
_entity.pdbx_description
1 polymer ?
#
loop_
_entity_poly.entity_id
_entity_poly.type
_entity_poly.pdbx_seq_one_letter_code
_entity_poly.pdbx_strand_id
1 'polypeptide(L)'
;MTALAQDGTFAPQVVRKREKILADRIIGLYAIGNSTREISDILEEQFGNRISAETISSITDRVLSEIQSWKNRPLDRVYPIVWLDAVHYKVMDEKNRPVTRAIYNVLALNSEGRKELLGMYISKSEGANFWLGVLTDLQNRGVQDILIACVDGLKGFPDAIAIHFSLHYRNAPILLF
;
A
#
# COMPACT_ATOMS: atom_id res chain seq x y z
N MET A 1 8.63 0.25 -37.39
CA MET A 1 7.60 1.27 -37.13
C MET A 1 8.05 2.10 -35.94
N THR A 2 8.43 3.33 -36.16
CA THR A 2 8.93 4.29 -35.16
C THR A 2 7.75 5.06 -34.58
N ALA A 3 7.46 4.87 -33.32
CA ALA A 3 6.43 5.64 -32.63
C ALA A 3 7.04 6.95 -32.11
N LEU A 4 6.48 8.08 -32.48
CA LEU A 4 6.76 9.38 -31.89
C LEU A 4 6.22 9.42 -30.46
N ALA A 5 7.02 9.94 -29.52
CA ALA A 5 6.54 10.22 -28.17
C ALA A 5 5.52 11.37 -28.21
N GLN A 6 4.56 11.39 -27.29
CA GLN A 6 3.50 12.41 -27.21
C GLN A 6 4.03 13.85 -27.02
N ASP A 7 5.29 14.00 -26.62
CA ASP A 7 6.00 15.27 -26.43
C ASP A 7 6.85 15.69 -27.65
N GLY A 8 6.76 14.96 -28.75
CA GLY A 8 7.53 15.23 -29.97
C GLY A 8 8.97 14.72 -29.97
N THR A 9 9.43 14.07 -28.89
CA THR A 9 10.76 13.47 -28.82
C THR A 9 10.78 12.05 -29.37
N PHE A 10 11.73 11.77 -30.28
CA PHE A 10 11.95 10.44 -30.84
C PHE A 10 12.68 9.55 -29.82
N ALA A 11 12.00 8.52 -29.30
CA ALA A 11 12.63 7.53 -28.43
C ALA A 11 12.48 6.12 -29.03
N PRO A 12 13.58 5.46 -29.45
CA PRO A 12 13.55 4.09 -29.93
C PRO A 12 13.01 3.12 -28.87
N GLN A 13 12.28 2.08 -29.29
CA GLN A 13 11.73 1.07 -28.36
C GLN A 13 12.78 0.46 -27.43
N VAL A 14 14.02 0.30 -27.90
CA VAL A 14 15.15 -0.22 -27.11
C VAL A 14 15.50 0.71 -25.95
N VAL A 15 15.46 2.03 -26.14
CA VAL A 15 15.73 3.02 -25.09
C VAL A 15 14.61 2.96 -24.03
N ARG A 16 13.35 2.98 -24.44
CA ARG A 16 12.21 2.86 -23.51
C ARG A 16 12.24 1.57 -22.70
N LYS A 17 12.62 0.45 -23.32
CA LYS A 17 12.75 -0.84 -22.63
C LYS A 17 13.87 -0.80 -21.57
N ARG A 18 15.01 -0.17 -21.89
CA ARG A 18 16.12 0.00 -20.93
C ARG A 18 15.74 0.92 -19.77
N GLU A 19 15.07 2.02 -20.04
CA GLU A 19 14.58 2.95 -19.02
C GLU A 19 13.60 2.26 -18.06
N LYS A 20 12.70 1.44 -18.60
CA LYS A 20 11.77 0.66 -17.79
C LYS A 20 12.49 -0.35 -16.89
N ILE A 21 13.44 -1.12 -17.44
CA ILE A 21 14.23 -2.09 -16.66
C ILE A 21 15.00 -1.39 -15.54
N LEU A 22 15.58 -0.22 -15.82
CA LEU A 22 16.30 0.55 -14.82
C LEU A 22 15.37 1.06 -13.73
N ALA A 23 14.19 1.59 -14.10
CA ALA A 23 13.18 2.04 -13.14
C ALA A 23 12.70 0.88 -12.26
N ASP A 24 12.36 -0.27 -12.82
CA ASP A 24 11.94 -1.47 -12.08
C ASP A 24 13.05 -1.93 -11.10
N ARG A 25 14.32 -1.82 -11.49
CA ARG A 25 15.45 -2.16 -10.62
C ARG A 25 15.62 -1.18 -9.47
N ILE A 26 15.52 0.13 -9.73
CA ILE A 26 15.57 1.18 -8.70
C ILE A 26 14.45 0.98 -7.68
N ILE A 27 13.23 0.74 -8.17
CA ILE A 27 12.06 0.49 -7.32
C ILE A 27 12.27 -0.76 -6.47
N GLY A 28 12.77 -1.84 -7.05
CA GLY A 28 13.09 -3.07 -6.32
C GLY A 28 14.11 -2.86 -5.21
N LEU A 29 15.20 -2.14 -5.50
CA LEU A 29 16.23 -1.81 -4.49
C LEU A 29 15.68 -0.90 -3.40
N TYR A 30 14.86 0.08 -3.76
CA TYR A 30 14.22 0.97 -2.79
C TYR A 30 13.24 0.22 -1.88
N ALA A 31 12.45 -0.71 -2.44
CA ALA A 31 11.47 -1.51 -1.70
C ALA A 31 12.10 -2.43 -0.64
N ILE A 32 13.34 -2.86 -0.82
CA ILE A 32 14.07 -3.66 0.18
C ILE A 32 14.83 -2.78 1.19
N GLY A 33 14.69 -1.45 1.13
CA GLY A 33 15.15 -0.52 2.14
C GLY A 33 16.48 0.18 1.85
N ASN A 34 17.04 0.07 0.64
CA ASN A 34 18.26 0.79 0.28
C ASN A 34 17.97 2.30 0.17
N SER A 35 18.90 3.11 0.65
CA SER A 35 18.89 4.55 0.45
C SER A 35 19.22 4.91 -1.01
N THR A 36 18.91 6.13 -1.42
CA THR A 36 19.22 6.62 -2.79
C THR A 36 20.71 6.56 -3.11
N ARG A 37 21.58 6.76 -2.09
CA ARG A 37 23.04 6.64 -2.24
C ARG A 37 23.45 5.19 -2.48
N GLU A 38 22.99 4.25 -1.67
CA GLU A 38 23.29 2.82 -1.85
C GLU A 38 22.78 2.31 -3.20
N ILE A 39 21.60 2.74 -3.62
CA ILE A 39 21.06 2.41 -4.94
C ILE A 39 22.00 2.94 -6.05
N SER A 40 22.48 4.18 -5.94
CA SER A 40 23.41 4.76 -6.88
C SER A 40 24.71 3.94 -6.98
N ASP A 41 25.27 3.56 -5.82
CA ASP A 41 26.52 2.80 -5.75
C ASP A 41 26.34 1.37 -6.33
N ILE A 42 25.26 0.68 -6.03
CA ILE A 42 24.93 -0.64 -6.58
C ILE A 42 24.76 -0.58 -8.10
N LEU A 43 24.09 0.46 -8.60
CA LEU A 43 23.88 0.61 -10.05
C LEU A 43 25.15 0.99 -10.78
N GLU A 44 26.03 1.79 -10.17
CA GLU A 44 27.36 2.11 -10.71
C GLU A 44 28.22 0.84 -10.83
N GLU A 45 28.22 -0.02 -9.82
CA GLU A 45 28.93 -1.30 -9.84
C GLU A 45 28.40 -2.24 -10.94
N GLN A 46 27.07 -2.31 -11.11
CA GLN A 46 26.44 -3.24 -12.06
C GLN A 46 26.47 -2.77 -13.51
N PHE A 47 26.35 -1.47 -13.75
CA PHE A 47 26.17 -0.90 -15.09
C PHE A 47 27.30 0.03 -15.53
N GLY A 48 28.28 0.30 -14.66
CA GLY A 48 29.42 1.16 -14.95
C GLY A 48 29.09 2.65 -15.05
N ASN A 49 27.85 3.05 -14.78
CA ASN A 49 27.41 4.44 -14.82
C ASN A 49 26.70 4.83 -13.53
N ARG A 50 27.12 5.95 -12.97
CA ARG A 50 26.49 6.52 -11.77
C ARG A 50 25.18 7.18 -12.14
N ILE A 51 24.12 6.84 -11.39
CA ILE A 51 22.81 7.47 -11.50
C ILE A 51 22.67 8.48 -10.37
N SER A 52 22.27 9.71 -10.70
CA SER A 52 22.15 10.76 -9.68
C SER A 52 21.05 10.46 -8.67
N ALA A 53 21.21 10.95 -7.44
CA ALA A 53 20.18 10.83 -6.39
C ALA A 53 18.86 11.47 -6.81
N GLU A 54 18.90 12.56 -7.58
CA GLU A 54 17.72 13.25 -8.12
C GLU A 54 16.95 12.36 -9.11
N THR A 55 17.67 11.62 -9.97
CA THR A 55 17.05 10.68 -10.92
C THR A 55 16.39 9.53 -10.16
N ILE A 56 17.04 8.98 -9.14
CA ILE A 56 16.50 7.92 -8.30
C ILE A 56 15.25 8.43 -7.57
N SER A 57 15.31 9.62 -6.95
CA SER A 57 14.15 10.24 -6.29
C SER A 57 13.00 10.46 -7.25
N SER A 58 13.25 10.99 -8.44
CA SER A 58 12.21 11.20 -9.46
C SER A 58 11.52 9.90 -9.89
N ILE A 59 12.23 8.78 -9.93
CA ILE A 59 11.66 7.47 -10.24
C ILE A 59 10.82 6.97 -9.07
N THR A 60 11.31 7.07 -7.83
CA THR A 60 10.56 6.66 -6.64
C THR A 60 9.33 7.52 -6.40
N ASP A 61 9.38 8.82 -6.69
CA ASP A 61 8.23 9.73 -6.57
C ASP A 61 7.09 9.36 -7.51
N ARG A 62 7.40 8.88 -8.72
CA ARG A 62 6.36 8.34 -9.63
C ARG A 62 5.63 7.14 -9.03
N VAL A 63 6.36 6.25 -8.36
CA VAL A 63 5.75 5.10 -7.67
C VAL A 63 4.87 5.55 -6.50
N LEU A 64 5.27 6.59 -5.76
CA LEU A 64 4.43 7.16 -4.71
C LEU A 64 3.11 7.68 -5.27
N SER A 65 3.12 8.32 -6.45
CA SER A 65 1.89 8.76 -7.13
C SER A 65 0.98 7.58 -7.51
N GLU A 66 1.55 6.48 -8.02
CA GLU A 66 0.80 5.26 -8.32
C GLU A 66 0.22 4.61 -7.06
N ILE A 67 1.00 4.56 -5.97
CA ILE A 67 0.53 4.08 -4.67
C ILE A 67 -0.62 4.94 -4.15
N GLN A 68 -0.56 6.27 -4.27
CA GLN A 68 -1.64 7.16 -3.87
C GLN A 68 -2.91 6.92 -4.71
N SER A 69 -2.76 6.78 -6.01
CA SER A 69 -3.87 6.44 -6.91
C SER A 69 -4.50 5.09 -6.54
N TRP A 70 -3.67 4.09 -6.26
CA TRP A 70 -4.14 2.78 -5.80
C TRP A 70 -4.85 2.87 -4.44
N LYS A 71 -4.32 3.61 -3.48
CA LYS A 71 -4.94 3.82 -2.16
C LYS A 71 -6.31 4.48 -2.24
N ASN A 72 -6.49 5.40 -3.19
CA ASN A 72 -7.73 6.17 -3.34
C ASN A 72 -8.69 5.55 -4.37
N ARG A 73 -8.37 4.38 -4.93
CA ARG A 73 -9.22 3.75 -5.94
C ARG A 73 -10.60 3.42 -5.38
N PRO A 74 -11.65 3.51 -6.20
CA PRO A 74 -12.97 3.01 -5.82
C PRO A 74 -12.92 1.52 -5.48
N LEU A 75 -13.73 1.10 -4.53
CA LEU A 75 -13.87 -0.27 -4.07
C LEU A 75 -15.26 -0.80 -4.41
N ASP A 76 -15.40 -2.13 -4.39
CA ASP A 76 -16.69 -2.77 -4.57
C ASP A 76 -17.63 -2.43 -3.40
N ARG A 77 -18.94 -2.44 -3.69
CA ARG A 77 -19.95 -2.08 -2.68
C ARG A 77 -20.09 -3.12 -1.59
N VAL A 78 -19.83 -4.40 -1.90
CA VAL A 78 -20.04 -5.54 -1.00
C VAL A 78 -18.83 -6.46 -1.04
N TYR A 79 -18.32 -6.80 0.14
CA TYR A 79 -17.27 -7.81 0.32
C TYR A 79 -17.77 -8.95 1.20
N PRO A 80 -17.85 -10.19 0.65
CA PRO A 80 -18.26 -11.36 1.42
C PRO A 80 -17.41 -11.63 2.65
N ILE A 81 -16.09 -11.50 2.53
CA ILE A 81 -15.15 -11.72 3.64
C ILE A 81 -14.07 -10.65 3.62
N VAL A 82 -13.79 -10.06 4.77
CA VAL A 82 -12.68 -9.13 4.98
C VAL A 82 -11.81 -9.63 6.13
N TRP A 83 -10.50 -9.69 5.92
CA TRP A 83 -9.49 -9.99 6.93
C TRP A 83 -8.74 -8.72 7.31
N LEU A 84 -8.61 -8.49 8.60
CA LEU A 84 -7.82 -7.40 9.14
C LEU A 84 -6.69 -8.02 9.96
N ASP A 85 -5.47 -7.74 9.55
CA ASP A 85 -4.25 -8.31 10.12
C ASP A 85 -3.22 -7.22 10.38
N ALA A 86 -2.44 -7.40 11.44
CA ALA A 86 -1.41 -6.46 11.85
C ALA A 86 -0.01 -7.10 11.79
N VAL A 87 0.86 -6.55 10.95
CA VAL A 87 2.27 -6.93 10.88
C VAL A 87 3.09 -5.93 11.69
N HIS A 88 3.72 -6.41 12.76
CA HIS A 88 4.57 -5.60 13.63
C HIS A 88 6.03 -5.63 13.15
N TYR A 89 6.66 -4.45 13.13
CA TYR A 89 8.06 -4.28 12.72
C TYR A 89 8.77 -3.25 13.61
N LYS A 90 10.09 -3.35 13.68
CA LYS A 90 10.91 -2.40 14.44
C LYS A 90 11.55 -1.38 13.50
N VAL A 91 11.45 -0.12 13.87
CA VAL A 91 12.12 1.00 13.20
C VAL A 91 12.86 1.87 14.21
N MET A 92 13.86 2.60 13.77
CA MET A 92 14.49 3.64 14.59
C MET A 92 13.65 4.91 14.53
N ASP A 93 13.39 5.53 15.69
CA ASP A 93 12.77 6.85 15.75
C ASP A 93 13.79 7.96 15.44
N GLU A 94 13.33 9.20 15.39
CA GLU A 94 14.17 10.38 15.15
C GLU A 94 15.29 10.56 16.18
N LYS A 95 15.18 9.91 17.35
CA LYS A 95 16.16 9.89 18.43
C LYS A 95 17.01 8.62 18.42
N ASN A 96 17.03 7.89 17.29
CA ASN A 96 17.77 6.64 17.11
C ASN A 96 17.43 5.55 18.15
N ARG A 97 16.17 5.48 18.59
CA ARG A 97 15.67 4.45 19.52
C ARG A 97 14.79 3.45 18.78
N PRO A 98 14.92 2.15 19.05
CA PRO A 98 14.07 1.14 18.42
C PRO A 98 12.62 1.30 18.93
N VAL A 99 11.69 1.52 18.02
CA VAL A 99 10.26 1.57 18.29
C VAL A 99 9.52 0.54 17.44
N THR A 100 8.53 -0.09 18.02
CA THR A 100 7.65 -0.99 17.28
C THR A 100 6.56 -0.19 16.57
N ARG A 101 6.34 -0.49 15.31
CA ARG A 101 5.24 0.02 14.48
C ARG A 101 4.43 -1.15 13.98
N ALA A 102 3.21 -0.89 13.59
CA ALA A 102 2.36 -1.87 12.94
C ALA A 102 1.87 -1.35 11.58
N ILE A 103 1.86 -2.26 10.61
CA ILE A 103 1.14 -2.09 9.35
C ILE A 103 -0.11 -2.95 9.44
N TYR A 104 -1.25 -2.33 9.29
CA TYR A 104 -2.55 -2.99 9.30
C TYR A 104 -2.98 -3.21 7.85
N ASN A 105 -3.09 -4.46 7.46
CA ASN A 105 -3.53 -4.88 6.14
C ASN A 105 -5.02 -5.18 6.17
N VAL A 106 -5.75 -4.64 5.20
CA VAL A 106 -7.15 -4.99 4.98
C VAL A 106 -7.25 -5.77 3.69
N LEU A 107 -7.38 -7.09 3.81
CA LEU A 107 -7.57 -8.02 2.70
C LEU A 107 -9.05 -8.36 2.57
N ALA A 108 -9.53 -8.57 1.36
CA ALA A 108 -10.92 -8.97 1.12
C ALA A 108 -11.03 -10.05 0.05
N LEU A 109 -12.12 -10.78 0.10
CA LEU A 109 -12.61 -11.60 -0.98
C LEU A 109 -13.70 -10.80 -1.71
N ASN A 110 -13.51 -10.56 -3.00
CA ASN A 110 -14.55 -9.88 -3.80
C ASN A 110 -15.65 -10.86 -4.25
N SER A 111 -16.68 -10.33 -4.91
CA SER A 111 -17.82 -11.11 -5.40
C SER A 111 -17.44 -12.17 -6.45
N GLU A 112 -16.29 -12.05 -7.09
CA GLU A 112 -15.76 -13.02 -8.07
C GLU A 112 -14.89 -14.11 -7.41
N GLY A 113 -14.77 -14.11 -6.07
CA GLY A 113 -13.94 -15.06 -5.32
C GLY A 113 -12.44 -14.78 -5.38
N ARG A 114 -12.02 -13.59 -5.80
CA ARG A 114 -10.62 -13.17 -5.84
C ARG A 114 -10.23 -12.41 -4.57
N LYS A 115 -9.05 -12.70 -4.05
CA LYS A 115 -8.46 -11.93 -2.94
C LYS A 115 -7.89 -10.63 -3.47
N GLU A 116 -8.18 -9.53 -2.79
CA GLU A 116 -7.58 -8.22 -3.05
C GLU A 116 -7.20 -7.50 -1.76
N LEU A 117 -6.16 -6.68 -1.84
CA LEU A 117 -5.74 -5.80 -0.75
C LEU A 117 -6.50 -4.48 -0.87
N LEU A 118 -7.41 -4.20 0.06
CA LEU A 118 -8.22 -2.98 0.05
C LEU A 118 -7.41 -1.76 0.52
N GLY A 119 -6.52 -1.95 1.48
CA GLY A 119 -5.70 -0.88 2.02
C GLY A 119 -4.61 -1.38 2.96
N MET A 120 -3.60 -0.51 3.15
CA MET A 120 -2.56 -0.65 4.16
C MET A 120 -2.53 0.63 5.00
N TYR A 121 -2.60 0.48 6.31
CA TYR A 121 -2.66 1.60 7.25
C TYR A 121 -1.53 1.48 8.26
N ILE A 122 -0.91 2.60 8.60
CA ILE A 122 0.18 2.66 9.57
C ILE A 122 -0.29 3.47 10.77
N SER A 123 -0.17 2.92 11.96
CA SER A 123 -0.49 3.64 13.20
C SER A 123 0.58 3.43 14.26
N LYS A 124 0.70 4.44 15.13
CA LYS A 124 1.53 4.37 16.35
C LYS A 124 0.81 3.67 17.50
N SER A 125 -0.53 3.67 17.45
CA SER A 125 -1.38 3.08 18.46
C SER A 125 -2.59 2.45 17.80
N GLU A 126 -2.99 1.31 18.33
CA GLU A 126 -4.20 0.61 17.97
C GLU A 126 -5.32 1.04 18.91
N GLY A 127 -6.53 1.19 18.41
CA GLY A 127 -7.70 1.56 19.20
C GLY A 127 -8.93 1.82 18.35
N ALA A 128 -10.08 2.01 19.01
CA ALA A 128 -11.37 2.20 18.33
C ALA A 128 -11.34 3.36 17.31
N ASN A 129 -10.72 4.49 17.65
CA ASN A 129 -10.61 5.64 16.74
C ASN A 129 -9.79 5.36 15.49
N PHE A 130 -8.73 4.56 15.60
CA PHE A 130 -7.94 4.13 14.45
C PHE A 130 -8.79 3.29 13.50
N TRP A 131 -9.48 2.28 14.03
CA TRP A 131 -10.33 1.39 13.25
C TRP A 131 -11.54 2.12 12.67
N LEU A 132 -12.10 3.07 13.39
CA LEU A 132 -13.15 3.94 12.85
C LEU A 132 -12.65 4.71 11.63
N GLY A 133 -11.42 5.23 11.67
CA GLY A 133 -10.78 5.87 10.53
C GLY A 133 -10.60 4.94 9.33
N VAL A 134 -10.15 3.69 9.57
CA VAL A 134 -10.01 2.66 8.51
C VAL A 134 -11.37 2.34 7.88
N LEU A 135 -12.39 2.09 8.67
CA LEU A 135 -13.73 1.77 8.18
C LEU A 135 -14.35 2.94 7.42
N THR A 136 -14.13 4.17 7.90
CA THR A 136 -14.58 5.40 7.21
C THR A 136 -13.88 5.54 5.84
N ASP A 137 -12.57 5.25 5.74
CA ASP A 137 -11.86 5.27 4.45
C ASP A 137 -12.45 4.25 3.47
N LEU A 138 -12.68 3.01 3.90
CA LEU A 138 -13.30 1.99 3.07
C LEU A 138 -14.68 2.44 2.57
N GLN A 139 -15.48 3.02 3.45
CA GLN A 139 -16.82 3.52 3.11
C GLN A 139 -16.76 4.69 2.11
N ASN A 140 -15.86 5.66 2.32
CA ASN A 140 -15.65 6.78 1.40
C ASN A 140 -15.21 6.32 0.01
N ARG A 141 -14.54 5.17 -0.08
CA ARG A 141 -14.11 4.54 -1.32
C ARG A 141 -15.17 3.64 -1.95
N GLY A 142 -16.34 3.49 -1.34
CA GLY A 142 -17.51 2.83 -1.93
C GLY A 142 -18.00 1.59 -1.20
N VAL A 143 -17.31 1.06 -0.19
CA VAL A 143 -17.74 -0.11 0.56
C VAL A 143 -19.00 0.22 1.35
N GLN A 144 -20.07 -0.52 1.11
CA GLN A 144 -21.35 -0.36 1.79
C GLN A 144 -21.63 -1.53 2.74
N ASP A 145 -21.01 -2.71 2.45
CA ASP A 145 -21.34 -3.93 3.14
C ASP A 145 -20.16 -4.89 3.26
N ILE A 146 -19.97 -5.46 4.46
CA ILE A 146 -19.01 -6.51 4.78
C ILE A 146 -19.79 -7.64 5.48
N LEU A 147 -19.92 -8.81 4.84
CA LEU A 147 -20.73 -9.88 5.40
C LEU A 147 -20.04 -10.61 6.54
N ILE A 148 -18.71 -10.82 6.46
CA ILE A 148 -17.90 -11.49 7.48
C ILE A 148 -16.62 -10.70 7.67
N ALA A 149 -16.32 -10.25 8.90
CA ALA A 149 -15.05 -9.66 9.26
C ALA A 149 -14.24 -10.65 10.12
N CYS A 150 -13.04 -10.98 9.65
CA CYS A 150 -12.08 -11.84 10.35
C CYS A 150 -10.98 -10.97 10.96
N VAL A 151 -10.83 -11.02 12.29
CA VAL A 151 -9.87 -10.20 13.02
C VAL A 151 -9.11 -11.05 14.03
N ASP A 152 -7.81 -10.81 14.18
CA ASP A 152 -6.98 -11.47 15.18
C ASP A 152 -6.67 -10.49 16.32
N GLY A 153 -7.46 -10.59 17.40
CA GLY A 153 -7.20 -9.89 18.66
C GLY A 153 -7.04 -8.37 18.59
N LEU A 154 -7.54 -7.72 17.55
CA LEU A 154 -7.37 -6.29 17.29
C LEU A 154 -8.16 -5.45 18.31
N LYS A 155 -7.43 -4.70 19.15
CA LYS A 155 -8.02 -3.88 20.22
C LYS A 155 -8.88 -2.75 19.66
N GLY A 156 -10.13 -2.65 20.15
CA GLY A 156 -11.08 -1.59 19.78
C GLY A 156 -11.75 -1.79 18.41
N PHE A 157 -11.43 -2.84 17.65
CA PHE A 157 -12.10 -3.13 16.39
C PHE A 157 -13.58 -3.52 16.57
N PRO A 158 -13.96 -4.38 17.53
CA PRO A 158 -15.38 -4.68 17.79
C PRO A 158 -16.20 -3.43 18.10
N ASP A 159 -15.63 -2.49 18.88
CA ASP A 159 -16.29 -1.23 19.24
C ASP A 159 -16.46 -0.33 18.01
N ALA A 160 -15.44 -0.24 17.16
CA ALA A 160 -15.49 0.55 15.93
C ALA A 160 -16.53 0.00 14.93
N ILE A 161 -16.61 -1.31 14.77
CA ILE A 161 -17.66 -1.95 13.95
C ILE A 161 -19.05 -1.67 14.52
N ALA A 162 -19.24 -1.83 15.83
CA ALA A 162 -20.53 -1.58 16.47
C ALA A 162 -21.01 -0.15 16.24
N ILE A 163 -20.11 0.83 16.24
CA ILE A 163 -20.42 2.24 15.97
C ILE A 163 -20.73 2.48 14.48
N HIS A 164 -19.92 1.92 13.58
CA HIS A 164 -19.94 2.29 12.16
C HIS A 164 -21.00 1.54 11.37
N PHE A 165 -21.23 0.26 11.67
CA PHE A 165 -22.20 -0.61 11.00
C PHE A 165 -23.46 -0.90 11.81
N SER A 166 -23.65 -0.26 12.98
CA SER A 166 -24.79 -0.50 13.85
C SER A 166 -26.15 -0.17 13.23
N LEU A 167 -26.19 0.58 12.13
CA LEU A 167 -27.44 0.92 11.43
C LEU A 167 -27.91 -0.16 10.46
N HIS A 168 -27.03 -1.05 9.99
CA HIS A 168 -27.38 -2.07 8.98
C HIS A 168 -26.96 -3.51 9.35
N TYR A 169 -26.08 -3.71 10.36
CA TYR A 169 -25.45 -5.00 10.65
C TYR A 169 -25.62 -5.47 12.09
N ARG A 170 -26.84 -5.70 12.51
CA ARG A 170 -27.10 -6.36 13.81
C ARG A 170 -26.58 -7.79 13.90
N ASN A 171 -26.09 -8.40 12.82
CA ASN A 171 -25.71 -9.82 12.75
C ASN A 171 -24.49 -10.14 11.86
N ALA A 172 -23.58 -9.20 11.57
CA ALA A 172 -22.33 -9.58 10.90
C ALA A 172 -21.51 -10.47 11.87
N PRO A 173 -21.28 -11.75 11.58
CA PRO A 173 -20.44 -12.57 12.45
C PRO A 173 -19.00 -12.05 12.39
N ILE A 174 -18.52 -11.51 13.51
CA ILE A 174 -17.09 -11.23 13.71
C ILE A 174 -16.46 -12.55 14.10
N LEU A 175 -15.64 -13.13 13.22
CA LEU A 175 -14.85 -14.29 13.54
C LEU A 175 -13.53 -13.82 14.18
N LEU A 176 -13.39 -14.08 15.47
CA LEU A 176 -12.12 -13.90 16.21
C LEU A 176 -11.30 -15.19 16.05
N PHE A 177 -10.08 -15.05 15.60
CA PHE A 177 -9.08 -16.13 15.56
C PHE A 177 -8.00 -15.88 16.60
#